data_02beb16327cb4763277d8c99162a83fc
#
_entry.id   02beb16327cb4763277d8c99162a83fc
#
_cell.length_a   1.000
_cell.length_b   1.000
_cell.length_c   1.000
_cell.angle_alpha   90.00
_cell.angle_beta   90.00
_cell.angle_gamma   90.00
#
_symmetry.space_group_name_H-M   'P 1'
#
loop_
_entity.id
_entity.type
_entity.pdbx_description
1 polymer ?
#
loop_
_entity_poly.entity_id
_entity_poly.type
_entity_poly.pdbx_seq_one_letter_code
_entity_poly.pdbx_strand_id
1 'polypeptide(L)'
;FKNLSYLGSSCIKIFDYNAASTGLTEGFIQATKMNLDYEIVMITPNDQVSLMPTNHTMFFKLLFEKVTGRVLGAQAIGKGNVDKRIDVIATAIKFNATVQDLIDLELCYAPPFSTAKDVVNMAGYVATNLLENRFKQISVAQIRELVQQDALILDVREAAELAKGRIINSLHIPLSELRARVNELPRDQAIYIHCRSGQRSYNAVLALQNLGYTQVFNLAGGF
;
A
#
# COMPACT_ATOMS: atom_id res chain seq x y z
N PHE A 1 -14.34 27.12 -25.07
CA PHE A 1 -14.24 25.71 -24.69
C PHE A 1 -13.38 25.60 -23.45
N LYS A 2 -13.96 25.27 -22.25
CA LYS A 2 -13.19 24.88 -21.09
C LYS A 2 -12.47 23.60 -21.47
N ASN A 3 -11.16 23.58 -21.32
CA ASN A 3 -10.34 22.39 -21.54
C ASN A 3 -10.75 21.34 -20.49
N LEU A 4 -11.58 20.37 -20.91
CA LEU A 4 -11.97 19.25 -20.04
C LEU A 4 -10.74 18.34 -19.95
N SER A 5 -10.03 18.39 -18.83
CA SER A 5 -8.91 17.47 -18.57
C SER A 5 -9.46 16.05 -18.44
N TYR A 6 -9.05 15.17 -19.35
CA TYR A 6 -9.36 13.75 -19.28
C TYR A 6 -8.41 13.07 -18.30
N LEU A 7 -8.93 12.22 -17.42
CA LEU A 7 -8.15 11.48 -16.42
C LEU A 7 -7.60 10.15 -16.96
N GLY A 8 -8.05 9.74 -18.14
CA GLY A 8 -7.67 8.44 -18.71
C GLY A 8 -8.20 7.24 -17.91
N SER A 9 -9.38 7.41 -17.27
CA SER A 9 -10.01 6.30 -16.52
C SER A 9 -10.34 5.15 -17.46
N SER A 10 -9.95 3.94 -17.08
CA SER A 10 -10.13 2.73 -17.86
C SER A 10 -10.32 1.51 -16.98
N CYS A 11 -11.04 0.51 -17.50
CA CYS A 11 -11.15 -0.79 -16.86
C CYS A 11 -11.09 -1.89 -17.92
N ILE A 12 -10.65 -3.08 -17.49
CA ILE A 12 -10.57 -4.29 -18.31
C ILE A 12 -10.92 -5.50 -17.47
N LYS A 13 -11.58 -6.46 -18.08
CA LYS A 13 -11.82 -7.77 -17.49
C LYS A 13 -10.99 -8.83 -18.22
N ILE A 14 -10.20 -9.60 -17.47
CA ILE A 14 -9.38 -10.69 -17.99
C ILE A 14 -9.71 -11.93 -17.14
N PHE A 15 -10.43 -12.87 -17.73
CA PHE A 15 -11.01 -14.02 -17.03
C PHE A 15 -11.81 -13.58 -15.79
N ASP A 16 -11.42 -14.04 -14.60
CA ASP A 16 -12.06 -13.70 -13.32
C ASP A 16 -11.57 -12.39 -12.71
N TYR A 17 -10.51 -11.80 -13.27
CA TYR A 17 -9.92 -10.58 -12.74
C TYR A 17 -10.41 -9.35 -13.47
N ASN A 18 -10.63 -8.29 -12.72
CA ASN A 18 -10.87 -6.95 -13.20
C ASN A 18 -9.66 -6.09 -12.85
N ALA A 19 -9.21 -5.25 -13.77
CA ALA A 19 -8.22 -4.22 -13.51
C ALA A 19 -8.79 -2.87 -13.95
N ALA A 20 -8.51 -1.83 -13.18
CA ALA A 20 -8.92 -0.48 -13.49
C ALA A 20 -7.88 0.54 -13.06
N SER A 21 -7.87 1.70 -13.71
CA SER A 21 -6.96 2.80 -13.40
C SER A 21 -7.58 4.14 -13.70
N THR A 22 -7.09 5.18 -13.02
CA THR A 22 -7.46 6.59 -13.28
C THR A 22 -6.30 7.50 -12.90
N GLY A 23 -6.20 8.66 -13.56
CA GLY A 23 -5.19 9.68 -13.29
C GLY A 23 -3.77 9.23 -13.65
N LEU A 24 -2.78 9.73 -12.90
CA LEU A 24 -1.37 9.45 -13.13
C LEU A 24 -0.97 8.06 -12.63
N THR A 25 0.00 7.46 -13.34
CA THR A 25 0.69 6.24 -12.89
C THR A 25 2.18 6.53 -12.76
N GLU A 26 2.90 5.77 -11.93
CA GLU A 26 4.36 5.90 -11.83
C GLU A 26 5.05 5.73 -13.18
N GLY A 27 4.62 4.73 -13.96
CA GLY A 27 5.19 4.49 -15.29
C GLY A 27 5.02 5.68 -16.23
N PHE A 28 3.87 6.38 -16.16
CA PHE A 28 3.64 7.59 -16.96
C PHE A 28 4.54 8.75 -16.49
N ILE A 29 4.62 8.98 -15.17
CA ILE A 29 5.47 10.03 -14.59
C ILE A 29 6.94 9.83 -14.99
N GLN A 30 7.44 8.59 -14.88
CA GLN A 30 8.80 8.23 -15.24
C GLN A 30 9.06 8.38 -16.75
N ALA A 31 8.17 7.85 -17.59
CA ALA A 31 8.31 7.92 -19.05
C ALA A 31 8.28 9.35 -19.59
N THR A 32 7.47 10.22 -18.99
CA THR A 32 7.36 11.65 -19.38
C THR A 32 8.36 12.55 -18.67
N LYS A 33 9.16 12.01 -17.74
CA LYS A 33 10.11 12.76 -16.90
C LYS A 33 9.44 13.95 -16.20
N MET A 34 8.20 13.76 -15.76
CA MET A 34 7.43 14.79 -15.07
C MET A 34 8.11 15.12 -13.73
N ASN A 35 8.40 16.40 -13.51
CA ASN A 35 8.96 16.86 -12.24
C ASN A 35 7.84 16.97 -11.19
N LEU A 36 7.53 15.87 -10.52
CA LEU A 36 6.46 15.76 -9.55
C LEU A 36 6.97 14.97 -8.35
N ASP A 37 6.88 15.59 -7.16
CA ASP A 37 7.21 14.90 -5.91
C ASP A 37 5.96 14.16 -5.41
N TYR A 38 5.94 12.85 -5.60
CA TYR A 38 4.82 11.99 -5.27
C TYR A 38 5.23 10.87 -4.32
N GLU A 39 4.24 10.32 -3.66
CA GLU A 39 4.35 9.10 -2.86
C GLU A 39 3.30 8.10 -3.31
N ILE A 40 3.53 6.83 -3.00
CA ILE A 40 2.60 5.74 -3.32
C ILE A 40 2.10 5.06 -2.05
N VAL A 41 0.88 4.59 -2.11
CA VAL A 41 0.34 3.61 -1.18
C VAL A 41 0.07 2.32 -1.94
N MET A 42 0.47 1.19 -1.38
CA MET A 42 0.15 -0.14 -1.89
C MET A 42 -0.50 -0.93 -0.77
N ILE A 43 -1.76 -1.27 -0.92
CA ILE A 43 -2.52 -2.07 0.04
C ILE A 43 -3.17 -3.28 -0.63
N THR A 44 -3.40 -4.32 0.15
CA THR A 44 -4.03 -5.56 -0.31
C THR A 44 -5.22 -5.94 0.59
N PRO A 45 -6.25 -5.09 0.66
CA PRO A 45 -7.44 -5.37 1.45
C PRO A 45 -8.34 -6.42 0.80
N ASN A 46 -9.29 -6.89 1.57
CA ASN A 46 -10.42 -7.63 1.02
C ASN A 46 -11.44 -6.66 0.39
N ASP A 47 -12.09 -7.10 -0.69
CA ASP A 47 -13.14 -6.34 -1.36
C ASP A 47 -14.48 -6.34 -0.61
N GLN A 48 -14.68 -7.32 0.27
CA GLN A 48 -15.86 -7.52 1.11
C GLN A 48 -15.43 -7.98 2.51
N VAL A 49 -16.40 -8.07 3.43
CA VAL A 49 -16.18 -8.65 4.76
C VAL A 49 -15.70 -10.09 4.62
N SER A 50 -14.67 -10.48 5.38
CA SER A 50 -14.01 -11.79 5.27
C SER A 50 -14.91 -13.00 5.53
N LEU A 51 -16.08 -12.82 6.16
CA LEU A 51 -17.09 -13.87 6.37
C LEU A 51 -17.89 -14.19 5.08
N MET A 52 -17.82 -13.31 4.07
CA MET A 52 -18.56 -13.55 2.82
C MET A 52 -17.82 -14.56 1.95
N PRO A 53 -18.51 -15.61 1.44
CA PRO A 53 -17.89 -16.64 0.60
C PRO A 53 -17.37 -16.09 -0.74
N THR A 54 -17.87 -14.93 -1.16
CA THR A 54 -17.47 -14.21 -2.38
C THR A 54 -16.37 -13.19 -2.15
N ASN A 55 -15.79 -13.14 -0.93
CA ASN A 55 -14.72 -12.24 -0.58
C ASN A 55 -13.42 -12.59 -1.31
N HIS A 56 -12.79 -11.58 -1.91
CA HIS A 56 -11.51 -11.71 -2.57
C HIS A 56 -10.56 -10.57 -2.20
N THR A 57 -9.27 -10.88 -2.22
CA THR A 57 -8.24 -9.85 -2.05
C THR A 57 -8.19 -8.94 -3.28
N MET A 58 -8.08 -7.63 -3.04
CA MET A 58 -7.85 -6.60 -4.04
C MET A 58 -6.45 -6.00 -3.84
N PHE A 59 -5.70 -5.82 -4.91
CA PHE A 59 -4.48 -5.02 -4.92
C PHE A 59 -4.85 -3.60 -5.32
N PHE A 60 -4.53 -2.64 -4.48
CA PHE A 60 -4.88 -1.25 -4.71
C PHE A 60 -3.65 -0.36 -4.51
N LYS A 61 -3.36 0.45 -5.51
CA LYS A 61 -2.25 1.42 -5.51
C LYS A 61 -2.81 2.82 -5.66
N LEU A 62 -2.44 3.72 -4.75
CA LEU A 62 -2.78 5.13 -4.78
C LEU A 62 -1.51 5.97 -4.98
N LEU A 63 -1.59 7.00 -5.82
CA LEU A 63 -0.56 8.02 -5.97
C LEU A 63 -1.09 9.35 -5.41
N PHE A 64 -0.25 10.05 -4.66
CA PHE A 64 -0.57 11.39 -4.16
C PHE A 64 0.68 12.28 -4.13
N GLU A 65 0.46 13.60 -4.17
CA GLU A 65 1.51 14.61 -4.09
C GLU A 65 1.99 14.76 -2.64
N LYS A 66 3.30 14.68 -2.40
CA LYS A 66 3.87 14.69 -1.03
C LYS A 66 3.64 16.01 -0.29
N VAL A 67 3.61 17.13 -1.00
CA VAL A 67 3.50 18.44 -0.35
C VAL A 67 2.08 18.74 0.10
N THR A 68 1.11 18.45 -0.76
CA THR A 68 -0.28 18.85 -0.54
C THR A 68 -1.19 17.70 -0.10
N GLY A 69 -0.75 16.46 -0.28
CA GLY A 69 -1.59 15.28 -0.13
C GLY A 69 -2.61 15.09 -1.24
N ARG A 70 -2.57 15.89 -2.31
CA ARG A 70 -3.53 15.82 -3.42
C ARG A 70 -3.48 14.47 -4.11
N VAL A 71 -4.64 13.87 -4.33
CA VAL A 71 -4.78 12.59 -5.05
C VAL A 71 -4.44 12.79 -6.52
N LEU A 72 -3.53 11.98 -7.06
CA LEU A 72 -3.01 12.08 -8.42
C LEU A 72 -3.49 10.95 -9.32
N GLY A 73 -3.67 9.76 -8.78
CA GLY A 73 -4.07 8.61 -9.55
C GLY A 73 -4.21 7.35 -8.72
N ALA A 74 -4.83 6.32 -9.30
CA ALA A 74 -4.92 5.00 -8.69
C ALA A 74 -4.96 3.90 -9.73
N GLN A 75 -4.53 2.70 -9.31
CA GLN A 75 -4.61 1.46 -10.05
C GLN A 75 -5.12 0.37 -9.12
N ALA A 76 -5.99 -0.50 -9.60
CA ALA A 76 -6.49 -1.61 -8.82
C ALA A 76 -6.66 -2.87 -9.68
N ILE A 77 -6.46 -4.04 -9.04
CA ILE A 77 -6.73 -5.34 -9.63
C ILE A 77 -7.31 -6.28 -8.58
N GLY A 78 -8.35 -7.02 -8.95
CA GLY A 78 -9.04 -7.97 -8.08
C GLY A 78 -10.18 -8.68 -8.80
N LYS A 79 -10.92 -9.53 -8.09
CA LYS A 79 -12.06 -10.26 -8.68
C LYS A 79 -13.39 -9.49 -8.59
N GLY A 80 -13.54 -8.59 -7.62
CA GLY A 80 -14.81 -7.88 -7.42
C GLY A 80 -14.67 -6.37 -7.24
N ASN A 81 -15.62 -5.62 -7.83
CA ASN A 81 -15.87 -4.19 -7.58
C ASN A 81 -14.63 -3.25 -7.65
N VAL A 82 -13.67 -3.58 -8.51
CA VAL A 82 -12.45 -2.78 -8.73
C VAL A 82 -12.79 -1.41 -9.31
N ASP A 83 -13.62 -1.40 -10.34
CA ASP A 83 -14.11 -0.23 -11.06
C ASP A 83 -14.78 0.77 -10.11
N LYS A 84 -15.65 0.31 -9.21
CA LYS A 84 -16.29 1.17 -8.20
C LYS A 84 -15.27 2.02 -7.42
N ARG A 85 -14.16 1.43 -6.97
CA ARG A 85 -13.12 2.12 -6.19
C ARG A 85 -12.37 3.13 -7.05
N ILE A 86 -12.09 2.76 -8.30
CA ILE A 86 -11.41 3.65 -9.24
C ILE A 86 -12.31 4.82 -9.64
N ASP A 87 -13.63 4.64 -9.78
CA ASP A 87 -14.57 5.74 -10.04
C ASP A 87 -14.64 6.73 -8.88
N VAL A 88 -14.56 6.25 -7.63
CA VAL A 88 -14.47 7.15 -6.46
C VAL A 88 -13.19 7.98 -6.53
N ILE A 89 -12.04 7.36 -6.85
CA ILE A 89 -10.77 8.10 -7.00
C ILE A 89 -10.83 9.07 -8.18
N ALA A 90 -11.41 8.68 -9.32
CA ALA A 90 -11.58 9.59 -10.46
C ALA A 90 -12.39 10.83 -10.08
N THR A 91 -13.45 10.64 -9.31
CA THR A 91 -14.27 11.73 -8.77
C THR A 91 -13.45 12.60 -7.81
N ALA A 92 -12.69 11.98 -6.89
CA ALA A 92 -11.82 12.68 -5.96
C ALA A 92 -10.78 13.56 -6.70
N ILE A 93 -10.11 13.03 -7.72
CA ILE A 93 -9.16 13.80 -8.54
C ILE A 93 -9.86 14.97 -9.23
N LYS A 94 -11.04 14.75 -9.77
CA LYS A 94 -11.82 15.80 -10.47
C LYS A 94 -12.11 16.99 -9.58
N PHE A 95 -12.31 16.77 -8.29
CA PHE A 95 -12.59 17.81 -7.30
C PHE A 95 -11.34 18.25 -6.51
N ASN A 96 -10.14 17.86 -6.95
CA ASN A 96 -8.86 18.15 -6.29
C ASN A 96 -8.79 17.69 -4.83
N ALA A 97 -9.41 16.56 -4.52
CA ALA A 97 -9.40 16.00 -3.18
C ALA A 97 -7.99 15.58 -2.75
N THR A 98 -7.76 15.63 -1.45
CA THR A 98 -6.55 15.16 -0.78
C THR A 98 -6.73 13.77 -0.20
N VAL A 99 -5.65 13.17 0.27
CA VAL A 99 -5.69 11.87 0.96
C VAL A 99 -6.51 11.95 2.26
N GLN A 100 -6.57 13.12 2.89
CA GLN A 100 -7.41 13.36 4.06
C GLN A 100 -8.90 13.29 3.70
N ASP A 101 -9.29 13.87 2.59
CA ASP A 101 -10.68 13.81 2.12
C ASP A 101 -11.13 12.35 1.87
N LEU A 102 -10.21 11.47 1.41
CA LEU A 102 -10.51 10.05 1.22
C LEU A 102 -10.86 9.32 2.53
N ILE A 103 -10.31 9.77 3.67
CA ILE A 103 -10.63 9.20 4.99
C ILE A 103 -12.07 9.50 5.36
N ASP A 104 -12.53 10.71 5.05
CA ASP A 104 -13.81 11.25 5.49
C ASP A 104 -14.98 10.85 4.58
N LEU A 105 -14.70 10.14 3.48
CA LEU A 105 -15.76 9.66 2.58
C LEU A 105 -16.66 8.66 3.27
N GLU A 106 -17.95 8.97 3.32
CA GLU A 106 -19.00 8.00 3.66
C GLU A 106 -19.38 7.21 2.41
N LEU A 107 -18.92 5.96 2.33
CA LEU A 107 -19.19 5.07 1.20
C LEU A 107 -20.21 4.01 1.58
N CYS A 108 -21.04 3.60 0.61
CA CYS A 108 -22.05 2.58 0.81
C CYS A 108 -21.45 1.29 1.35
N TYR A 109 -21.97 0.82 2.50
CA TYR A 109 -21.52 -0.38 3.17
C TYR A 109 -22.68 -1.33 3.48
N ALA A 110 -22.48 -2.59 3.12
CA ALA A 110 -23.07 -3.76 3.74
C ALA A 110 -22.13 -4.96 3.50
N PRO A 111 -22.13 -6.00 4.33
CA PRO A 111 -21.18 -7.11 4.25
C PRO A 111 -20.97 -7.70 2.84
N PRO A 112 -22.01 -7.86 1.98
CA PRO A 112 -21.83 -8.39 0.64
C PRO A 112 -21.22 -7.41 -0.38
N PHE A 113 -21.04 -6.14 -0.05
CA PHE A 113 -20.61 -5.11 -1.01
C PHE A 113 -19.24 -4.50 -0.71
N SER A 114 -18.86 -4.41 0.55
CA SER A 114 -17.58 -3.82 0.96
C SER A 114 -17.23 -4.19 2.40
N THR A 115 -16.13 -3.66 2.90
CA THR A 115 -15.77 -3.63 4.33
C THR A 115 -16.24 -2.31 4.95
N ALA A 116 -16.40 -2.26 6.27
CA ALA A 116 -16.89 -1.08 6.99
C ALA A 116 -16.00 0.17 6.77
N LYS A 117 -14.69 -0.04 6.61
CA LYS A 117 -13.76 0.93 6.01
C LYS A 117 -13.47 0.44 4.59
N ASP A 118 -13.96 1.15 3.58
CA ASP A 118 -13.72 0.77 2.19
C ASP A 118 -12.23 0.84 1.85
N VAL A 119 -11.84 0.17 0.77
CA VAL A 119 -10.48 0.18 0.22
C VAL A 119 -9.97 1.61 0.04
N VAL A 120 -10.83 2.52 -0.42
CA VAL A 120 -10.50 3.94 -0.62
C VAL A 120 -10.16 4.62 0.72
N ASN A 121 -10.97 4.42 1.75
CA ASN A 121 -10.69 4.97 3.08
C ASN A 121 -9.38 4.38 3.65
N MET A 122 -9.15 3.06 3.51
CA MET A 122 -7.91 2.42 3.95
C MET A 122 -6.68 3.01 3.27
N ALA A 123 -6.75 3.25 1.95
CA ALA A 123 -5.67 3.91 1.21
C ALA A 123 -5.43 5.34 1.72
N GLY A 124 -6.49 6.09 2.01
CA GLY A 124 -6.42 7.41 2.62
C GLY A 124 -5.70 7.40 3.98
N TYR A 125 -6.05 6.46 4.87
CA TYR A 125 -5.37 6.32 6.17
C TYR A 125 -3.87 6.04 6.03
N VAL A 126 -3.48 5.12 5.14
CA VAL A 126 -2.05 4.81 4.93
C VAL A 126 -1.33 6.00 4.31
N ALA A 127 -1.95 6.68 3.33
CA ALA A 127 -1.38 7.86 2.70
C ALA A 127 -1.18 9.01 3.70
N THR A 128 -2.15 9.27 4.58
CA THR A 128 -2.03 10.28 5.63
C THR A 128 -0.90 9.96 6.60
N ASN A 129 -0.77 8.69 7.01
CA ASN A 129 0.34 8.29 7.88
C ASN A 129 1.71 8.49 7.22
N LEU A 130 1.83 8.33 5.90
CA LEU A 130 3.04 8.65 5.14
C LEU A 130 3.27 10.16 5.05
N LEU A 131 2.24 10.92 4.73
CA LEU A 131 2.29 12.38 4.62
C LEU A 131 2.74 13.03 5.93
N GLU A 132 2.27 12.49 7.07
CA GLU A 132 2.64 12.93 8.41
C GLU A 132 3.97 12.33 8.91
N ASN A 133 4.69 11.59 8.06
CA ASN A 133 5.96 10.93 8.41
C ASN A 133 5.86 10.00 9.64
N ARG A 134 4.69 9.40 9.90
CA ARG A 134 4.51 8.45 11.02
C ARG A 134 5.29 7.17 10.83
N PHE A 135 5.60 6.80 9.59
CA PHE A 135 6.48 5.69 9.25
C PHE A 135 7.18 5.94 7.90
N LYS A 136 8.25 5.19 7.67
CA LYS A 136 8.97 5.19 6.39
C LYS A 136 8.69 3.91 5.64
N GLN A 137 8.71 3.99 4.31
CA GLN A 137 8.54 2.81 3.46
C GLN A 137 9.55 2.76 2.32
N ILE A 138 9.69 1.57 1.74
CA ILE A 138 10.38 1.32 0.49
C ILE A 138 9.42 0.61 -0.48
N SER A 139 9.68 0.77 -1.77
CA SER A 139 8.94 0.05 -2.81
C SER A 139 9.55 -1.34 -3.09
N VAL A 140 8.74 -2.23 -3.66
CA VAL A 140 9.23 -3.56 -4.13
C VAL A 140 10.37 -3.43 -5.14
N ALA A 141 10.41 -2.36 -5.95
CA ALA A 141 11.49 -2.14 -6.91
C ALA A 141 12.87 -2.02 -6.27
N GLN A 142 12.94 -1.50 -5.03
CA GLN A 142 14.19 -1.30 -4.30
C GLN A 142 14.73 -2.57 -3.62
N ILE A 143 13.87 -3.60 -3.44
CA ILE A 143 14.24 -4.78 -2.65
C ILE A 143 15.41 -5.57 -3.26
N ARG A 144 15.49 -5.63 -4.59
CA ARG A 144 16.59 -6.35 -5.27
C ARG A 144 17.94 -5.71 -4.98
N GLU A 145 18.02 -4.40 -5.02
CA GLU A 145 19.24 -3.65 -4.72
C GLU A 145 19.64 -3.84 -3.26
N LEU A 146 18.68 -3.75 -2.33
CA LEU A 146 18.92 -3.97 -0.91
C LEU A 146 19.46 -5.38 -0.61
N VAL A 147 18.93 -6.42 -1.28
CA VAL A 147 19.46 -7.79 -1.17
C VAL A 147 20.89 -7.87 -1.69
N GLN A 148 21.22 -7.19 -2.80
CA GLN A 148 22.59 -7.18 -3.34
C GLN A 148 23.60 -6.43 -2.46
N GLN A 149 23.11 -5.48 -1.67
CA GLN A 149 23.90 -4.71 -0.71
C GLN A 149 23.99 -5.35 0.68
N ASP A 150 23.50 -6.60 0.83
CA ASP A 150 23.41 -7.32 2.11
C ASP A 150 22.70 -6.50 3.21
N ALA A 151 21.71 -5.70 2.83
CA ALA A 151 20.93 -4.92 3.78
C ALA A 151 20.11 -5.85 4.69
N LEU A 152 19.91 -5.44 5.96
CA LEU A 152 19.12 -6.22 6.90
C LEU A 152 17.63 -6.20 6.53
N ILE A 153 17.15 -7.30 6.00
CA ILE A 153 15.74 -7.52 5.68
C ILE A 153 15.11 -8.41 6.75
N LEU A 154 14.05 -7.93 7.38
CA LEU A 154 13.31 -8.64 8.43
C LEU A 154 11.98 -9.17 7.90
N ASP A 155 11.82 -10.49 7.91
CA ASP A 155 10.55 -11.18 7.60
C ASP A 155 9.75 -11.40 8.88
N VAL A 156 8.59 -10.74 9.00
CA VAL A 156 7.71 -10.85 10.17
C VAL A 156 6.50 -11.76 9.93
N ARG A 157 6.56 -12.61 8.92
CA ARG A 157 5.54 -13.62 8.65
C ARG A 157 5.63 -14.79 9.63
N GLU A 158 4.57 -15.58 9.71
CA GLU A 158 4.60 -16.82 10.49
C GLU A 158 5.46 -17.89 9.78
N ALA A 159 6.07 -18.80 10.55
CA ALA A 159 6.98 -19.82 10.03
C ALA A 159 6.38 -20.68 8.89
N ALA A 160 5.08 -21.00 8.98
CA ALA A 160 4.39 -21.77 7.94
C ALA A 160 4.32 -21.05 6.57
N GLU A 161 4.45 -19.71 6.54
CA GLU A 161 4.43 -18.94 5.31
C GLU A 161 5.76 -19.01 4.54
N LEU A 162 6.86 -19.28 5.23
CA LEU A 162 8.19 -19.34 4.62
C LEU A 162 8.35 -20.52 3.65
N ALA A 163 7.58 -21.59 3.84
CA ALA A 163 7.56 -22.75 2.93
C ALA A 163 7.14 -22.37 1.50
N LYS A 164 6.43 -21.25 1.33
CA LYS A 164 6.01 -20.75 0.01
C LYS A 164 7.03 -19.85 -0.67
N GLY A 165 8.17 -19.62 -0.02
CA GLY A 165 9.24 -18.74 -0.48
C GLY A 165 9.54 -17.63 0.54
N ARG A 166 10.75 -17.08 0.46
CA ARG A 166 11.20 -15.95 1.27
C ARG A 166 12.21 -15.11 0.50
N ILE A 167 12.42 -13.87 0.93
CA ILE A 167 13.53 -13.06 0.44
C ILE A 167 14.83 -13.70 0.92
N ILE A 168 15.77 -13.87 0.01
CA ILE A 168 17.06 -14.47 0.32
C ILE A 168 17.78 -13.66 1.40
N ASN A 169 18.48 -14.33 2.31
CA ASN A 169 19.20 -13.73 3.44
C ASN A 169 18.33 -12.92 4.43
N SER A 170 16.98 -12.98 4.33
CA SER A 170 16.15 -12.30 5.32
C SER A 170 16.24 -12.95 6.69
N LEU A 171 16.39 -12.13 7.74
CA LEU A 171 16.22 -12.55 9.13
C LEU A 171 14.73 -12.81 9.39
N HIS A 172 14.42 -13.93 10.03
CA HIS A 172 13.04 -14.28 10.35
C HIS A 172 12.74 -14.13 11.83
N ILE A 173 11.86 -13.20 12.16
CA ILE A 173 11.27 -13.03 13.49
C ILE A 173 9.78 -12.75 13.30
N PRO A 174 8.88 -13.72 13.57
CA PRO A 174 7.43 -13.50 13.47
C PRO A 174 6.99 -12.29 14.29
N LEU A 175 5.97 -11.57 13.80
CA LEU A 175 5.45 -10.39 14.51
C LEU A 175 5.04 -10.73 15.95
N SER A 176 4.51 -11.93 16.19
CA SER A 176 4.15 -12.45 17.50
C SER A 176 5.31 -12.55 18.48
N GLU A 177 6.54 -12.79 17.98
CA GLU A 177 7.77 -12.96 18.76
C GLU A 177 8.63 -11.69 18.80
N LEU A 178 8.33 -10.68 17.97
CA LEU A 178 9.21 -9.53 17.72
C LEU A 178 9.62 -8.81 19.02
N ARG A 179 8.69 -8.62 19.95
CA ARG A 179 8.99 -7.92 21.21
C ARG A 179 9.93 -8.71 22.12
N ALA A 180 9.77 -10.03 22.16
CA ALA A 180 10.61 -10.91 22.98
C ALA A 180 12.02 -11.04 22.39
N ARG A 181 12.15 -10.97 21.06
CA ARG A 181 13.38 -11.18 20.31
C ARG A 181 14.02 -9.89 19.78
N VAL A 182 13.56 -8.73 20.26
CA VAL A 182 14.02 -7.42 19.77
C VAL A 182 15.54 -7.22 19.94
N ASN A 183 16.15 -7.85 20.93
CA ASN A 183 17.60 -7.79 21.18
C ASN A 183 18.44 -8.48 20.09
N GLU A 184 17.83 -9.27 19.20
CA GLU A 184 18.51 -9.84 18.03
C GLU A 184 18.69 -8.80 16.91
N LEU A 185 18.00 -7.65 16.99
CA LEU A 185 18.05 -6.60 15.99
C LEU A 185 19.08 -5.52 16.36
N PRO A 186 19.99 -5.18 15.43
CA PRO A 186 20.93 -4.08 15.63
C PRO A 186 20.20 -2.73 15.64
N ARG A 187 20.76 -1.77 16.37
CA ARG A 187 20.17 -0.42 16.50
C ARG A 187 20.80 0.63 15.61
N ASP A 188 21.96 0.31 15.05
CA ASP A 188 22.86 1.22 14.34
C ASP A 188 22.77 1.12 12.81
N GLN A 189 21.90 0.23 12.31
CA GLN A 189 21.68 0.09 10.88
C GLN A 189 20.20 0.11 10.49
N ALA A 190 19.93 0.32 9.20
CA ALA A 190 18.58 0.31 8.64
C ALA A 190 18.01 -1.12 8.62
N ILE A 191 16.72 -1.26 9.00
CA ILE A 191 15.98 -2.52 8.98
C ILE A 191 14.80 -2.38 8.03
N TYR A 192 14.77 -3.21 6.99
CA TYR A 192 13.72 -3.25 5.98
C TYR A 192 12.78 -4.40 6.27
N ILE A 193 11.53 -4.10 6.61
CA ILE A 193 10.59 -5.06 7.19
C ILE A 193 9.53 -5.42 6.16
N HIS A 194 9.32 -6.71 5.95
CA HIS A 194 8.24 -7.18 5.10
C HIS A 194 7.36 -8.22 5.77
N CYS A 195 6.16 -8.33 5.24
CA CYS A 195 5.24 -9.43 5.49
C CYS A 195 4.54 -9.81 4.18
N ARG A 196 3.40 -10.48 4.23
CA ARG A 196 2.66 -10.87 3.03
C ARG A 196 2.00 -9.68 2.30
N SER A 197 1.52 -8.65 3.02
CA SER A 197 0.65 -7.60 2.47
C SER A 197 1.02 -6.17 2.89
N GLY A 198 2.10 -6.01 3.67
CA GLY A 198 2.51 -4.71 4.21
C GLY A 198 1.90 -4.35 5.59
N GLN A 199 0.80 -4.97 6.02
CA GLN A 199 0.13 -4.59 7.27
C GLN A 199 0.88 -5.04 8.53
N ARG A 200 1.31 -6.31 8.62
CA ARG A 200 2.09 -6.81 9.77
C ARG A 200 3.44 -6.12 9.88
N SER A 201 4.10 -5.88 8.73
CA SER A 201 5.37 -5.14 8.70
C SER A 201 5.20 -3.68 9.09
N TYR A 202 4.09 -3.02 8.73
CA TYR A 202 3.74 -1.70 9.26
C TYR A 202 3.61 -1.70 10.79
N ASN A 203 2.91 -2.69 11.36
CA ASN A 203 2.79 -2.83 12.83
C ASN A 203 4.16 -3.10 13.49
N ALA A 204 5.04 -3.87 12.83
CA ALA A 204 6.40 -4.11 13.29
C ALA A 204 7.24 -2.82 13.29
N VAL A 205 7.12 -2.00 12.22
CA VAL A 205 7.79 -0.67 12.16
C VAL A 205 7.37 0.19 13.33
N LEU A 206 6.07 0.33 13.60
CA LEU A 206 5.58 1.14 14.73
C LEU A 206 6.04 0.58 16.08
N ALA A 207 6.05 -0.75 16.25
CA ALA A 207 6.53 -1.38 17.47
C ALA A 207 8.02 -1.10 17.70
N LEU A 208 8.85 -1.20 16.67
CA LEU A 208 10.28 -0.93 16.76
C LEU A 208 10.56 0.56 16.98
N GLN A 209 9.82 1.46 16.32
CA GLN A 209 9.92 2.92 16.59
C GLN A 209 9.65 3.25 18.06
N ASN A 210 8.60 2.66 18.66
CA ASN A 210 8.29 2.82 20.08
C ASN A 210 9.37 2.23 21.01
N LEU A 211 10.19 1.32 20.51
CA LEU A 211 11.35 0.75 21.21
C LEU A 211 12.67 1.51 20.93
N GLY A 212 12.58 2.66 20.23
CA GLY A 212 13.70 3.56 19.96
C GLY A 212 14.50 3.27 18.69
N TYR A 213 13.99 2.43 17.77
CA TYR A 213 14.61 2.22 16.47
C TYR A 213 14.21 3.36 15.51
N THR A 214 15.17 4.05 14.92
CA THR A 214 14.94 5.23 14.09
C THR A 214 15.04 4.96 12.58
N GLN A 215 15.68 3.86 12.19
CA GLN A 215 15.91 3.47 10.81
C GLN A 215 15.16 2.18 10.46
N VAL A 216 13.84 2.23 10.55
CA VAL A 216 12.94 1.09 10.23
C VAL A 216 12.02 1.47 9.09
N PHE A 217 11.90 0.57 8.10
CA PHE A 217 11.19 0.83 6.85
C PHE A 217 10.22 -0.31 6.54
N ASN A 218 9.00 0.03 6.16
CA ASN A 218 8.00 -0.93 5.70
C ASN A 218 8.18 -1.20 4.20
N LEU A 219 8.17 -2.47 3.79
CA LEU A 219 8.05 -2.82 2.36
C LEU A 219 6.59 -2.68 1.93
N ALA A 220 6.33 -1.68 1.08
CA ALA A 220 5.00 -1.43 0.53
C ALA A 220 4.50 -2.60 -0.32
N GLY A 221 3.30 -3.10 -0.04
CA GLY A 221 2.70 -4.22 -0.77
C GLY A 221 3.12 -5.61 -0.30
N GLY A 222 4.20 -5.73 0.49
CA GLY A 222 4.68 -6.98 1.06
C GLY A 222 5.40 -7.91 0.06
N PHE A 223 5.39 -9.23 0.38
CA PHE A 223 6.06 -10.31 -0.38
C PHE A 223 5.09 -11.06 -1.28
#